data_3d3512655db2b3a0f0600a0f18d4cd6f
#
_entry.id   3d3512655db2b3a0f0600a0f18d4cd6f
#
_cell.length_a   1.000
_cell.length_b   1.000
_cell.length_c   1.000
_cell.angle_alpha   90.00
_cell.angle_beta   90.00
_cell.angle_gamma   90.00
#
_symmetry.space_group_name_H-M   'P 1'
#
loop_
_entity.id
_entity.type
_entity.pdbx_description
1 polymer ?
#
loop_
_entity_poly.entity_id
_entity_poly.type
_entity_poly.pdbx_seq_one_letter_code
_entity_poly.pdbx_strand_id
1 'polypeptide(L)'
;KITVLYGGQSSEREVSLESGKDIYHSLKALGYEVQLIDYPKNFFIEQFSQEDFIFIALHGADGESGELQKILQQKRVLFSGSDHKACMNTWNKNTCKNLLKKNNIPTPKWINVSSLIAMQRNLEDDFFDLLRPFKELFLKPAEDGSSIDVFKISNNKDLELAIESCINSSRAFIFEENVDFKELTVPILNGRCLPAVEIRTSESFYNFNAKYVNKDTQLLEFILPNDKKNELEEICLKTMDVMGCRGWLRVDLLQDKNNNFYVLEVNTVPGMTSHSLFPKSAESIGLSYNDLVNEIINTK
;
A
#
# COMPACT_ATOMS: atom_id res chain seq x y z
N LYS A 1 -9.38 -9.91 -24.69
CA LYS A 1 -10.38 -10.04 -23.62
C LYS A 1 -9.76 -9.58 -22.30
N ILE A 2 -10.53 -8.84 -21.47
CA ILE A 2 -10.08 -8.37 -20.15
C ILE A 2 -10.76 -9.19 -19.06
N THR A 3 -9.98 -9.67 -18.10
CA THR A 3 -10.50 -10.32 -16.90
C THR A 3 -10.16 -9.46 -15.69
N VAL A 4 -11.17 -9.09 -14.89
CA VAL A 4 -10.97 -8.43 -13.61
C VAL A 4 -10.93 -9.49 -12.51
N LEU A 5 -9.78 -9.63 -11.85
CA LEU A 5 -9.64 -10.47 -10.66
C LEU A 5 -9.97 -9.64 -9.42
N TYR A 6 -10.94 -10.11 -8.64
CA TYR A 6 -11.44 -9.41 -7.46
C TYR A 6 -11.75 -10.40 -6.32
N GLY A 7 -12.10 -9.91 -5.14
CA GLY A 7 -12.38 -10.71 -3.96
C GLY A 7 -11.12 -11.01 -3.16
N GLY A 8 -10.56 -12.20 -3.31
CA GLY A 8 -9.38 -12.62 -2.53
C GLY A 8 -9.75 -13.17 -1.15
N GLN A 9 -8.72 -13.52 -0.35
CA GLN A 9 -8.83 -14.09 0.98
C GLN A 9 -8.35 -13.15 2.08
N SER A 10 -7.88 -11.95 1.71
CA SER A 10 -7.43 -10.95 2.68
C SER A 10 -8.60 -10.31 3.42
N SER A 11 -8.30 -9.60 4.49
CA SER A 11 -9.26 -8.77 5.23
C SER A 11 -9.86 -7.62 4.40
N GLU A 12 -9.27 -7.32 3.24
CA GLU A 12 -9.73 -6.29 2.30
C GLU A 12 -10.65 -6.84 1.21
N ARG A 13 -11.16 -8.09 1.38
CA ARG A 13 -12.02 -8.74 0.40
C ARG A 13 -13.20 -7.87 -0.04
N GLU A 14 -13.90 -7.23 0.88
CA GLU A 14 -15.07 -6.40 0.56
C GLU A 14 -14.68 -5.17 -0.29
N VAL A 15 -13.57 -4.53 0.01
CA VAL A 15 -13.03 -3.42 -0.79
C VAL A 15 -12.65 -3.89 -2.19
N SER A 16 -12.06 -5.09 -2.29
CA SER A 16 -11.71 -5.71 -3.57
C SER A 16 -12.96 -6.05 -4.39
N LEU A 17 -14.02 -6.56 -3.76
CA LEU A 17 -15.29 -6.84 -4.42
C LEU A 17 -15.95 -5.58 -5.00
N GLU A 18 -15.91 -4.48 -4.27
CA GLU A 18 -16.42 -3.20 -4.72
C GLU A 18 -15.56 -2.62 -5.85
N SER A 19 -14.24 -2.51 -5.63
CA SER A 19 -13.28 -2.02 -6.64
C SER A 19 -13.40 -2.81 -7.95
N GLY A 20 -13.47 -4.13 -7.86
CA GLY A 20 -13.59 -4.98 -9.05
C GLY A 20 -14.88 -4.78 -9.84
N LYS A 21 -16.01 -4.54 -9.15
CA LYS A 21 -17.29 -4.21 -9.81
C LYS A 21 -17.23 -2.86 -10.49
N ASP A 22 -16.66 -1.84 -9.84
CA ASP A 22 -16.55 -0.50 -10.42
C ASP A 22 -15.66 -0.52 -11.67
N ILE A 23 -14.51 -1.22 -11.61
CA ILE A 23 -13.64 -1.44 -12.77
C ILE A 23 -14.35 -2.19 -13.88
N TYR A 24 -15.10 -3.25 -13.57
CA TYR A 24 -15.85 -4.02 -14.54
C TYR A 24 -16.87 -3.15 -15.27
N HIS A 25 -17.66 -2.35 -14.55
CA HIS A 25 -18.65 -1.45 -15.14
C HIS A 25 -18.01 -0.38 -16.02
N SER A 26 -16.88 0.19 -15.57
CA SER A 26 -16.11 1.15 -16.35
C SER A 26 -15.61 0.54 -17.68
N LEU A 27 -14.97 -0.63 -17.62
CA LEU A 27 -14.47 -1.31 -18.82
C LEU A 27 -15.59 -1.70 -19.78
N LYS A 28 -16.77 -2.10 -19.26
CA LYS A 28 -17.96 -2.34 -20.09
C LYS A 28 -18.46 -1.07 -20.77
N ALA A 29 -18.50 0.05 -20.04
CA ALA A 29 -18.90 1.35 -20.62
C ALA A 29 -17.94 1.82 -21.72
N LEU A 30 -16.65 1.46 -21.60
CA LEU A 30 -15.61 1.73 -22.61
C LEU A 30 -15.68 0.77 -23.83
N GLY A 31 -16.59 -0.22 -23.82
CA GLY A 31 -16.80 -1.14 -24.96
C GLY A 31 -15.89 -2.38 -24.95
N TYR A 32 -15.16 -2.65 -23.88
CA TYR A 32 -14.32 -3.85 -23.79
C TYR A 32 -15.14 -5.13 -23.54
N GLU A 33 -14.64 -6.25 -24.03
CA GLU A 33 -15.11 -7.58 -23.61
C GLU A 33 -14.49 -7.91 -22.25
N VAL A 34 -15.32 -7.94 -21.19
CA VAL A 34 -14.87 -8.07 -19.80
C VAL A 34 -15.59 -9.18 -19.07
N GLN A 35 -14.87 -9.91 -18.24
CA GLN A 35 -15.41 -10.84 -17.25
C GLN A 35 -14.88 -10.55 -15.86
N LEU A 36 -15.63 -10.96 -14.83
CA LEU A 36 -15.23 -10.94 -13.41
C LEU A 36 -14.89 -12.35 -12.95
N ILE A 37 -13.79 -12.50 -12.19
CA ILE A 37 -13.43 -13.78 -11.57
C ILE A 37 -13.14 -13.54 -10.08
N ASP A 38 -13.91 -14.21 -9.21
CA ASP A 38 -13.69 -14.23 -7.77
C ASP A 38 -12.50 -15.15 -7.45
N TYR A 39 -11.38 -14.53 -7.07
CA TYR A 39 -10.12 -15.19 -6.76
C TYR A 39 -10.13 -15.71 -5.30
N PRO A 40 -9.48 -16.84 -5.01
CA PRO A 40 -8.89 -17.80 -5.95
C PRO A 40 -9.90 -18.83 -6.46
N LYS A 41 -11.14 -18.77 -6.01
CA LYS A 41 -12.17 -19.80 -6.16
C LYS A 41 -12.42 -20.26 -7.60
N ASN A 42 -12.42 -19.29 -8.53
CA ASN A 42 -12.73 -19.55 -9.94
C ASN A 42 -11.55 -19.20 -10.85
N PHE A 43 -10.35 -19.07 -10.29
CA PHE A 43 -9.14 -18.75 -11.03
C PHE A 43 -8.35 -20.01 -11.39
N PHE A 44 -8.19 -20.27 -12.67
CA PHE A 44 -7.35 -21.34 -13.22
C PHE A 44 -6.46 -20.72 -14.28
N ILE A 45 -5.15 -20.74 -14.06
CA ILE A 45 -4.18 -20.05 -14.95
C ILE A 45 -4.19 -20.62 -16.37
N GLU A 46 -4.59 -21.88 -16.56
CA GLU A 46 -4.66 -22.56 -17.84
C GLU A 46 -5.71 -21.97 -18.80
N GLN A 47 -6.71 -21.29 -18.27
CA GLN A 47 -7.76 -20.64 -19.08
C GLN A 47 -7.30 -19.35 -19.79
N PHE A 48 -6.11 -18.84 -19.45
CA PHE A 48 -5.58 -17.60 -19.99
C PHE A 48 -4.48 -17.83 -21.01
N SER A 49 -4.44 -16.96 -22.02
CA SER A 49 -3.44 -16.90 -23.09
C SER A 49 -2.64 -15.58 -23.04
N GLN A 50 -1.64 -15.45 -23.91
CA GLN A 50 -0.87 -14.21 -24.06
C GLN A 50 -1.68 -13.03 -24.62
N GLU A 51 -2.84 -13.30 -25.20
CA GLU A 51 -3.74 -12.28 -25.76
C GLU A 51 -4.72 -11.71 -24.73
N ASP A 52 -4.80 -12.35 -23.55
CA ASP A 52 -5.65 -11.92 -22.45
C ASP A 52 -4.95 -10.84 -21.63
N PHE A 53 -5.75 -9.95 -21.04
CA PHE A 53 -5.29 -8.96 -20.07
C PHE A 53 -6.01 -9.17 -18.75
N ILE A 54 -5.27 -9.22 -17.66
CA ILE A 54 -5.79 -9.34 -16.30
C ILE A 54 -5.70 -8.00 -15.59
N PHE A 55 -6.84 -7.43 -15.22
CA PHE A 55 -6.89 -6.31 -14.29
C PHE A 55 -6.90 -6.89 -12.88
N ILE A 56 -5.83 -6.65 -12.11
CA ILE A 56 -5.73 -7.08 -10.72
C ILE A 56 -6.40 -6.02 -9.85
N ALA A 57 -7.54 -6.38 -9.23
CA ALA A 57 -8.27 -5.57 -8.26
C ALA A 57 -8.27 -6.25 -6.87
N LEU A 58 -7.27 -7.09 -6.61
CA LEU A 58 -7.06 -7.80 -5.35
C LEU A 58 -6.20 -6.98 -4.41
N HIS A 59 -6.61 -6.87 -3.16
CA HIS A 59 -5.86 -6.17 -2.13
C HIS A 59 -5.21 -7.14 -1.14
N GLY A 60 -4.16 -6.68 -0.45
CA GLY A 60 -3.40 -7.48 0.49
C GLY A 60 -2.56 -8.56 -0.20
N ALA A 61 -2.29 -9.66 0.51
CA ALA A 61 -1.36 -10.71 0.04
C ALA A 61 -1.69 -11.27 -1.34
N ASP A 62 -2.97 -11.45 -1.65
CA ASP A 62 -3.41 -12.03 -2.93
C ASP A 62 -3.07 -11.15 -4.14
N GLY A 63 -3.05 -9.83 -3.97
CA GLY A 63 -2.79 -8.86 -5.05
C GLY A 63 -1.41 -8.21 -4.99
N GLU A 64 -0.79 -8.12 -3.82
CA GLU A 64 0.35 -7.25 -3.56
C GLU A 64 1.63 -7.99 -3.17
N SER A 65 1.56 -9.29 -2.80
CA SER A 65 2.75 -10.07 -2.43
C SER A 65 3.70 -10.40 -3.60
N GLY A 66 3.20 -10.35 -4.83
CA GLY A 66 3.94 -10.73 -6.04
C GLY A 66 3.71 -12.17 -6.50
N GLU A 67 3.10 -13.04 -5.70
CA GLU A 67 2.90 -14.43 -6.07
C GLU A 67 1.98 -14.59 -7.29
N LEU A 68 0.86 -13.87 -7.33
CA LEU A 68 -0.03 -13.87 -8.49
C LEU A 68 0.69 -13.34 -9.74
N GLN A 69 1.41 -12.22 -9.61
CA GLN A 69 2.16 -11.62 -10.70
C GLN A 69 3.23 -12.57 -11.27
N LYS A 70 3.89 -13.36 -10.40
CA LYS A 70 4.85 -14.38 -10.81
C LYS A 70 4.21 -15.46 -11.68
N ILE A 71 3.03 -15.96 -11.28
CA ILE A 71 2.27 -16.96 -12.04
C ILE A 71 1.90 -16.40 -13.41
N LEU A 72 1.36 -15.16 -13.46
CA LEU A 72 0.97 -14.51 -14.70
C LEU A 72 2.16 -14.27 -15.64
N GLN A 73 3.33 -13.82 -15.10
CA GLN A 73 4.54 -13.62 -15.87
C GLN A 73 5.07 -14.93 -16.46
N GLN A 74 5.08 -16.02 -15.69
CA GLN A 74 5.51 -17.35 -16.17
C GLN A 74 4.62 -17.82 -17.33
N LYS A 75 3.34 -17.52 -17.28
CA LYS A 75 2.37 -17.83 -18.36
C LYS A 75 2.40 -16.80 -19.50
N ARG A 76 3.12 -15.68 -19.34
CA ARG A 76 3.17 -14.53 -20.27
C ARG A 76 1.83 -13.88 -20.51
N VAL A 77 0.95 -13.91 -19.52
CA VAL A 77 -0.33 -13.18 -19.53
C VAL A 77 -0.08 -11.73 -19.14
N LEU A 78 -0.64 -10.78 -19.86
CA LEU A 78 -0.54 -9.36 -19.55
C LEU A 78 -1.43 -9.01 -18.36
N PHE A 79 -0.96 -8.09 -17.51
CA PHE A 79 -1.72 -7.67 -16.34
C PHE A 79 -1.43 -6.22 -15.95
N SER A 80 -2.36 -5.62 -15.19
CA SER A 80 -2.24 -4.25 -14.69
C SER A 80 -1.21 -4.12 -13.57
N GLY A 81 -0.47 -3.02 -13.57
CA GLY A 81 0.41 -2.63 -12.47
C GLY A 81 1.78 -3.30 -12.46
N SER A 82 2.37 -3.34 -11.29
CA SER A 82 3.76 -3.72 -11.06
C SER A 82 3.99 -5.22 -11.19
N ASP A 83 5.20 -5.62 -11.56
CA ASP A 83 5.58 -7.02 -11.69
C ASP A 83 5.82 -7.72 -10.33
N HIS A 84 6.07 -9.03 -10.36
CA HIS A 84 6.23 -9.80 -9.13
C HIS A 84 7.38 -9.28 -8.26
N LYS A 85 8.47 -8.83 -8.86
CA LYS A 85 9.65 -8.39 -8.13
C LYS A 85 9.44 -7.05 -7.44
N ALA A 86 8.76 -6.13 -8.11
CA ALA A 86 8.35 -4.86 -7.54
C ALA A 86 7.34 -5.05 -6.41
N CYS A 87 6.34 -5.92 -6.59
CA CYS A 87 5.41 -6.27 -5.52
C CYS A 87 6.12 -6.86 -4.29
N MET A 88 7.04 -7.82 -4.46
CA MET A 88 7.84 -8.35 -3.36
C MET A 88 8.68 -7.27 -2.66
N ASN A 89 9.25 -6.32 -3.41
CA ASN A 89 10.05 -5.23 -2.86
C ASN A 89 9.22 -4.29 -1.98
N THR A 90 7.95 -4.10 -2.30
CA THR A 90 7.04 -3.17 -1.61
C THR A 90 6.25 -3.85 -0.49
N TRP A 91 5.85 -5.12 -0.65
CA TRP A 91 5.00 -5.84 0.28
C TRP A 91 5.64 -6.03 1.66
N ASN A 92 6.91 -6.45 1.70
CA ASN A 92 7.64 -6.58 2.95
C ASN A 92 8.23 -5.24 3.39
N LYS A 93 7.70 -4.65 4.47
CA LYS A 93 8.11 -3.33 4.99
C LYS A 93 9.59 -3.23 5.28
N ASN A 94 10.21 -4.29 5.81
CA ASN A 94 11.65 -4.28 6.06
C ASN A 94 12.46 -4.25 4.75
N THR A 95 12.06 -5.01 3.74
CA THR A 95 12.69 -5.00 2.41
C THR A 95 12.54 -3.63 1.75
N CYS A 96 11.31 -3.09 1.75
CA CYS A 96 11.01 -1.77 1.22
C CYS A 96 11.90 -0.69 1.86
N LYS A 97 11.92 -0.61 3.19
CA LYS A 97 12.72 0.38 3.94
C LYS A 97 14.23 0.21 3.71
N ASN A 98 14.74 -1.02 3.59
CA ASN A 98 16.14 -1.25 3.25
C ASN A 98 16.50 -0.71 1.85
N LEU A 99 15.61 -0.90 0.86
CA LEU A 99 15.78 -0.34 -0.49
C LEU A 99 15.73 1.19 -0.48
N LEU A 100 14.77 1.79 0.24
CA LEU A 100 14.69 3.24 0.42
C LEU A 100 15.99 3.80 1.03
N LYS A 101 16.42 3.24 2.15
CA LYS A 101 17.66 3.65 2.86
C LYS A 101 18.90 3.54 1.98
N LYS A 102 19.05 2.42 1.25
CA LYS A 102 20.19 2.19 0.33
C LYS A 102 20.26 3.24 -0.77
N ASN A 103 19.13 3.79 -1.17
CA ASN A 103 19.02 4.79 -2.23
C ASN A 103 18.86 6.23 -1.72
N ASN A 104 19.11 6.47 -0.42
CA ASN A 104 19.01 7.77 0.23
C ASN A 104 17.61 8.41 0.05
N ILE A 105 16.55 7.60 0.12
CA ILE A 105 15.17 8.07 0.18
C ILE A 105 14.76 8.08 1.65
N PRO A 106 14.29 9.23 2.18
CA PRO A 106 13.88 9.32 3.58
C PRO A 106 12.73 8.38 3.90
N THR A 107 12.87 7.64 5.01
CA THR A 107 11.82 6.78 5.58
C THR A 107 11.97 6.79 7.10
N PRO A 108 10.89 6.64 7.89
CA PRO A 108 11.01 6.56 9.34
C PRO A 108 11.99 5.47 9.76
N LYS A 109 12.76 5.70 10.83
CA LYS A 109 13.68 4.69 11.35
C LYS A 109 12.91 3.47 11.80
N TRP A 110 13.53 2.29 11.68
CA TRP A 110 12.88 1.05 12.06
C TRP A 110 13.85 0.01 12.57
N ILE A 111 13.32 -0.95 13.30
CA ILE A 111 14.02 -2.15 13.77
C ILE A 111 13.21 -3.35 13.27
N ASN A 112 13.87 -4.30 12.62
CA ASN A 112 13.24 -5.53 12.17
C ASN A 112 13.28 -6.59 13.25
N VAL A 113 12.14 -7.27 13.46
CA VAL A 113 11.98 -8.36 14.43
C VAL A 113 11.46 -9.58 13.71
N SER A 114 12.32 -10.57 13.52
CA SER A 114 11.96 -11.81 12.82
C SER A 114 11.00 -12.70 13.63
N SER A 115 10.96 -12.56 14.97
CA SER A 115 10.07 -13.32 15.85
C SER A 115 9.87 -12.58 17.14
N LEU A 116 8.62 -12.28 17.49
CA LEU A 116 8.27 -11.70 18.80
C LEU A 116 8.52 -12.66 19.95
N ILE A 117 8.35 -13.97 19.73
CA ILE A 117 8.63 -15.00 20.76
C ILE A 117 10.12 -15.04 21.10
N ALA A 118 10.98 -15.00 20.08
CA ALA A 118 12.43 -14.97 20.32
C ALA A 118 12.86 -13.67 21.01
N MET A 119 12.23 -12.56 20.62
CA MET A 119 12.44 -11.26 21.23
C MET A 119 12.01 -11.26 22.71
N GLN A 120 10.82 -11.76 23.04
CA GLN A 120 10.30 -11.80 24.41
C GLN A 120 11.21 -12.62 25.36
N ARG A 121 11.83 -13.70 24.86
CA ARG A 121 12.78 -14.50 25.66
C ARG A 121 14.09 -13.77 25.96
N ASN A 122 14.43 -12.76 25.15
CA ASN A 122 15.65 -11.97 25.27
C ASN A 122 15.37 -10.55 25.82
N LEU A 123 14.13 -10.29 26.31
CA LEU A 123 13.66 -8.98 26.76
C LEU A 123 14.22 -8.54 28.12
N GLU A 124 15.13 -9.29 28.74
CA GLU A 124 15.81 -8.84 29.92
C GLU A 124 16.81 -7.70 29.54
N ASP A 125 16.43 -6.46 29.84
CA ASP A 125 17.16 -5.19 29.83
C ASP A 125 17.54 -4.54 28.46
N ASP A 126 18.10 -5.25 27.48
CA ASP A 126 18.70 -4.63 26.30
C ASP A 126 17.69 -4.09 25.25
N PHE A 127 16.48 -4.65 25.20
CA PHE A 127 15.52 -4.27 24.15
C PHE A 127 14.87 -2.91 24.41
N PHE A 128 14.55 -2.59 25.66
CA PHE A 128 14.01 -1.28 26.01
C PHE A 128 15.06 -0.18 25.73
N ASP A 129 16.33 -0.48 25.83
CA ASP A 129 17.43 0.44 25.52
C ASP A 129 17.50 0.74 24.01
N LEU A 130 17.21 -0.24 23.16
CA LEU A 130 17.09 -0.04 21.72
C LEU A 130 15.91 0.88 21.33
N LEU A 131 14.83 0.88 22.13
CA LEU A 131 13.65 1.72 21.88
C LEU A 131 13.77 3.10 22.54
N ARG A 132 14.66 3.32 23.49
CA ARG A 132 14.86 4.61 24.20
C ARG A 132 15.06 5.83 23.29
N PRO A 133 15.73 5.75 22.12
CA PRO A 133 15.87 6.90 21.23
C PRO A 133 14.55 7.39 20.64
N PHE A 134 13.49 6.58 20.69
CA PHE A 134 12.20 6.87 20.11
C PHE A 134 11.21 7.29 21.20
N LYS A 135 10.53 8.41 20.99
CA LYS A 135 9.49 8.88 21.92
C LYS A 135 8.21 8.03 21.81
N GLU A 136 7.86 7.70 20.61
CA GLU A 136 6.70 6.87 20.23
C GLU A 136 7.08 5.98 19.07
N LEU A 137 6.54 4.78 19.05
CA LEU A 137 6.78 3.75 18.03
C LEU A 137 5.48 3.14 17.58
N PHE A 138 5.55 2.50 16.43
CA PHE A 138 4.54 1.56 15.96
C PHE A 138 5.13 0.16 15.85
N LEU A 139 4.50 -0.82 16.47
CA LEU A 139 4.69 -2.24 16.14
C LEU A 139 3.78 -2.58 14.98
N LYS A 140 4.34 -3.13 13.90
CA LYS A 140 3.60 -3.47 12.67
C LYS A 140 4.06 -4.82 12.15
N PRO A 141 3.17 -5.67 11.60
CA PRO A 141 3.61 -6.82 10.80
C PRO A 141 4.49 -6.36 9.63
N ALA A 142 5.56 -7.10 9.37
CA ALA A 142 6.43 -6.81 8.25
C ALA A 142 5.73 -6.98 6.89
N GLU A 143 4.79 -7.90 6.83
CA GLU A 143 3.93 -8.20 5.68
C GLU A 143 2.49 -8.19 6.15
N ASP A 144 1.75 -7.19 5.78
CA ASP A 144 0.29 -7.08 5.90
C ASP A 144 -0.16 -5.68 5.46
N GLY A 145 -1.46 -5.55 5.16
CA GLY A 145 -2.12 -4.31 4.79
C GLY A 145 -3.15 -3.85 5.83
N SER A 146 -3.91 -2.80 5.49
CA SER A 146 -5.08 -2.31 6.23
C SER A 146 -4.86 -1.97 7.70
N SER A 147 -3.64 -1.73 8.13
CA SER A 147 -3.30 -1.42 9.54
C SER A 147 -3.73 -2.50 10.53
N ILE A 148 -3.81 -3.77 10.10
CA ILE A 148 -4.11 -4.90 10.97
C ILE A 148 -2.91 -5.19 11.85
N ASP A 149 -3.15 -5.45 13.15
CA ASP A 149 -2.11 -5.69 14.16
C ASP A 149 -1.04 -4.59 14.19
N VAL A 150 -1.45 -3.34 13.95
CA VAL A 150 -0.63 -2.15 14.12
C VAL A 150 -0.94 -1.53 15.47
N PHE A 151 0.09 -1.39 16.30
CA PHE A 151 -0.02 -0.87 17.66
C PHE A 151 0.86 0.35 17.84
N LYS A 152 0.28 1.44 18.35
CA LYS A 152 1.02 2.60 18.79
C LYS A 152 1.58 2.33 20.19
N ILE A 153 2.87 2.57 20.39
CA ILE A 153 3.58 2.29 21.63
C ILE A 153 4.18 3.58 22.14
N SER A 154 3.66 4.03 23.28
CA SER A 154 4.12 5.25 23.98
C SER A 154 4.77 4.95 25.32
N ASN A 155 4.61 3.72 25.84
CA ASN A 155 5.15 3.26 27.11
C ASN A 155 5.30 1.73 27.15
N ASN A 156 5.92 1.20 28.22
CA ASN A 156 6.18 -0.23 28.38
C ASN A 156 4.89 -1.07 28.42
N LYS A 157 3.82 -0.55 29.01
CA LYS A 157 2.54 -1.27 29.08
C LYS A 157 1.91 -1.46 27.68
N ASP A 158 1.98 -0.44 26.83
CA ASP A 158 1.53 -0.54 25.44
C ASP A 158 2.32 -1.61 24.69
N LEU A 159 3.64 -1.65 24.92
CA LEU A 159 4.53 -2.64 24.33
C LEU A 159 4.18 -4.06 24.75
N GLU A 160 4.01 -4.29 26.07
CA GLU A 160 3.62 -5.60 26.61
C GLU A 160 2.30 -6.09 26.00
N LEU A 161 1.27 -5.23 25.97
CA LEU A 161 -0.03 -5.55 25.39
C LEU A 161 0.07 -5.86 23.89
N ALA A 162 0.86 -5.09 23.14
CA ALA A 162 1.06 -5.32 21.71
C ALA A 162 1.76 -6.66 21.45
N ILE A 163 2.79 -6.99 22.22
CA ILE A 163 3.50 -8.27 22.13
C ILE A 163 2.56 -9.43 22.48
N GLU A 164 1.83 -9.34 23.59
CA GLU A 164 0.88 -10.38 24.01
C GLU A 164 -0.18 -10.64 22.93
N SER A 165 -0.70 -9.59 22.30
CA SER A 165 -1.69 -9.69 21.22
C SER A 165 -1.18 -10.44 19.99
N CYS A 166 0.14 -10.34 19.73
CA CYS A 166 0.77 -10.91 18.54
C CYS A 166 1.67 -12.13 18.79
N ILE A 167 1.84 -12.55 20.05
CA ILE A 167 2.84 -13.54 20.47
C ILE A 167 2.70 -14.88 19.78
N ASN A 168 1.47 -15.29 19.46
CA ASN A 168 1.18 -16.54 18.79
C ASN A 168 1.34 -16.46 17.26
N SER A 169 1.72 -15.28 16.74
CA SER A 169 1.94 -15.08 15.33
C SER A 169 3.34 -15.55 14.92
N SER A 170 3.42 -16.34 13.85
CA SER A 170 4.69 -16.71 13.21
C SER A 170 5.24 -15.63 12.29
N ARG A 171 4.55 -14.47 12.18
CA ARG A 171 4.94 -13.37 11.29
C ARG A 171 6.16 -12.62 11.83
N ALA A 172 6.92 -12.03 10.91
CA ALA A 172 7.91 -11.02 11.26
C ALA A 172 7.23 -9.66 11.50
N PHE A 173 7.85 -8.82 12.30
CA PHE A 173 7.37 -7.47 12.65
C PHE A 173 8.47 -6.43 12.45
N ILE A 174 8.07 -5.18 12.39
CA ILE A 174 8.97 -4.03 12.54
C ILE A 174 8.49 -3.14 13.67
N PHE A 175 9.43 -2.55 14.40
CA PHE A 175 9.20 -1.34 15.20
C PHE A 175 9.59 -0.16 14.34
N GLU A 176 8.69 0.81 14.21
CA GLU A 176 8.88 1.97 13.36
C GLU A 176 8.68 3.25 14.16
N GLU A 177 9.59 4.21 13.96
CA GLU A 177 9.51 5.54 14.56
C GLU A 177 8.22 6.25 14.17
N ASN A 178 7.52 6.84 15.15
CA ASN A 178 6.41 7.74 14.85
C ASN A 178 6.95 9.08 14.34
N VAL A 179 6.57 9.44 13.12
CA VAL A 179 6.77 10.78 12.56
C VAL A 179 5.42 11.50 12.64
N ASP A 180 5.30 12.38 13.62
CA ASP A 180 4.04 13.00 13.99
C ASP A 180 3.88 14.39 13.39
N PHE A 181 3.06 14.53 12.36
CA PHE A 181 2.47 15.78 11.89
C PHE A 181 1.36 15.55 10.87
N LYS A 182 1.68 15.01 9.68
CA LYS A 182 0.69 14.76 8.63
C LYS A 182 0.92 13.43 7.95
N GLU A 183 -0.15 12.76 7.60
CA GLU A 183 -0.15 11.60 6.73
C GLU A 183 -0.61 12.02 5.34
N LEU A 184 0.19 11.69 4.33
CA LEU A 184 0.01 12.07 2.94
C LEU A 184 0.00 10.83 2.08
N THR A 185 -0.69 10.92 0.96
CA THR A 185 -0.60 9.92 -0.10
C THR A 185 -0.47 10.57 -1.46
N VAL A 186 0.38 10.00 -2.31
CA VAL A 186 0.61 10.47 -3.68
C VAL A 186 0.36 9.31 -4.64
N PRO A 187 -0.76 9.32 -5.37
CA PRO A 187 -0.96 8.37 -6.45
C PRO A 187 -0.02 8.67 -7.61
N ILE A 188 0.48 7.61 -8.25
CA ILE A 188 1.31 7.71 -9.46
C ILE A 188 0.63 6.92 -10.57
N LEU A 189 0.45 7.55 -11.72
CA LEU A 189 -0.13 6.95 -12.92
C LEU A 189 0.81 7.14 -14.09
N ASN A 190 1.30 6.05 -14.66
CA ASN A 190 2.19 6.06 -15.82
C ASN A 190 3.39 7.01 -15.67
N GLY A 191 4.05 6.96 -14.49
CA GLY A 191 5.22 7.80 -14.19
C GLY A 191 4.91 9.26 -13.92
N ARG A 192 3.62 9.63 -13.69
CA ARG A 192 3.20 10.98 -13.29
C ARG A 192 2.60 10.95 -11.89
N CYS A 193 3.06 11.79 -11.00
CA CYS A 193 2.38 12.04 -9.74
C CYS A 193 1.05 12.75 -9.99
N LEU A 194 -0.03 12.22 -9.41
CA LEU A 194 -1.30 12.91 -9.28
C LEU A 194 -1.26 13.80 -8.04
N PRO A 195 -2.23 14.73 -7.84
CA PRO A 195 -2.27 15.58 -6.67
C PRO A 195 -2.18 14.79 -5.36
N ALA A 196 -1.32 15.27 -4.47
CA ALA A 196 -1.18 14.69 -3.14
C ALA A 196 -2.45 14.91 -2.32
N VAL A 197 -2.80 13.92 -1.51
CA VAL A 197 -3.95 13.97 -0.60
C VAL A 197 -3.46 13.89 0.84
N GLU A 198 -3.88 14.84 1.68
CA GLU A 198 -3.71 14.79 3.13
C GLU A 198 -4.83 13.95 3.74
N ILE A 199 -4.45 12.99 4.57
CA ILE A 199 -5.39 12.14 5.31
C ILE A 199 -5.51 12.70 6.72
N ARG A 200 -6.72 13.16 7.09
CA ARG A 200 -7.04 13.62 8.45
C ARG A 200 -8.05 12.68 9.07
N THR A 201 -7.70 12.13 10.21
CA THR A 201 -8.60 11.27 10.99
C THR A 201 -8.71 11.77 12.42
N SER A 202 -9.86 11.53 13.06
CA SER A 202 -10.05 11.73 14.50
C SER A 202 -9.43 10.61 15.35
N GLU A 203 -9.05 9.51 14.72
CA GLU A 203 -8.36 8.39 15.37
C GLU A 203 -6.89 8.73 15.68
N SER A 204 -6.26 7.96 16.56
CA SER A 204 -4.85 8.15 16.92
C SER A 204 -3.86 7.96 15.76
N PHE A 205 -4.28 7.26 14.71
CA PHE A 205 -3.60 7.09 13.42
C PHE A 205 -4.59 6.56 12.38
N TYR A 206 -4.21 6.49 11.11
CA TYR A 206 -5.04 5.99 10.02
C TYR A 206 -5.16 4.46 10.08
N ASN A 207 -5.91 3.98 11.06
CA ASN A 207 -6.15 2.57 11.33
C ASN A 207 -7.27 2.00 10.44
N PHE A 208 -7.60 0.71 10.61
CA PHE A 208 -8.66 0.02 9.86
C PHE A 208 -10.00 0.74 9.98
N ASN A 209 -10.37 1.20 11.18
CA ASN A 209 -11.63 1.92 11.39
C ASN A 209 -11.64 3.25 10.63
N ALA A 210 -10.54 4.01 10.67
CA ALA A 210 -10.40 5.26 9.94
C ALA A 210 -10.43 5.06 8.41
N LYS A 211 -9.96 3.89 7.93
CA LYS A 211 -9.93 3.56 6.49
C LYS A 211 -11.31 3.17 5.94
N TYR A 212 -12.08 2.37 6.68
CA TYR A 212 -13.23 1.65 6.13
C TYR A 212 -14.54 1.83 6.91
N VAL A 213 -14.49 2.26 8.17
CA VAL A 213 -15.67 2.30 9.06
C VAL A 213 -16.04 3.73 9.43
N ASN A 214 -15.06 4.52 9.82
CA ASN A 214 -15.27 5.88 10.32
C ASN A 214 -15.48 6.86 9.15
N LYS A 215 -16.65 7.54 9.13
CA LYS A 215 -16.99 8.54 8.12
C LYS A 215 -16.37 9.91 8.38
N ASP A 216 -15.71 10.11 9.53
CA ASP A 216 -15.08 11.39 9.91
C ASP A 216 -13.67 11.56 9.30
N THR A 217 -13.13 10.53 8.64
CA THR A 217 -11.87 10.65 7.91
C THR A 217 -12.03 11.60 6.73
N GLN A 218 -11.25 12.67 6.73
CA GLN A 218 -11.23 13.67 5.67
C GLN A 218 -10.07 13.42 4.72
N LEU A 219 -10.35 13.44 3.44
CA LEU A 219 -9.38 13.34 2.36
C LEU A 219 -9.31 14.71 1.68
N LEU A 220 -8.24 15.44 1.93
CA LEU A 220 -8.10 16.84 1.50
C LEU A 220 -7.00 16.94 0.44
N GLU A 221 -7.24 17.72 -0.60
CA GLU A 221 -6.16 18.06 -1.54
C GLU A 221 -5.03 18.76 -0.77
N PHE A 222 -3.79 18.26 -0.94
CA PHE A 222 -2.64 18.78 -0.25
C PHE A 222 -1.88 19.76 -1.13
N ILE A 223 -2.12 21.05 -0.92
CA ILE A 223 -1.52 22.13 -1.70
C ILE A 223 -0.19 22.50 -1.07
N LEU A 224 0.88 22.45 -1.86
CA LEU A 224 2.25 22.79 -1.49
C LEU A 224 2.78 23.95 -2.32
N PRO A 225 3.73 24.75 -1.77
CA PRO A 225 4.59 25.61 -2.58
C PRO A 225 5.35 24.78 -3.63
N ASN A 226 5.67 25.39 -4.77
CA ASN A 226 6.22 24.66 -5.92
C ASN A 226 7.51 23.89 -5.59
N ASP A 227 8.41 24.47 -4.79
CA ASP A 227 9.65 23.83 -4.36
C ASP A 227 9.39 22.55 -3.55
N LYS A 228 8.47 22.60 -2.60
CA LYS A 228 8.08 21.45 -1.79
C LYS A 228 7.27 20.42 -2.57
N LYS A 229 6.45 20.86 -3.52
CA LYS A 229 5.76 19.98 -4.44
C LYS A 229 6.76 19.18 -5.29
N ASN A 230 7.75 19.86 -5.88
CA ASN A 230 8.78 19.22 -6.68
C ASN A 230 9.61 18.22 -5.85
N GLU A 231 9.98 18.58 -4.62
CA GLU A 231 10.67 17.68 -3.68
C GLU A 231 9.84 16.41 -3.41
N LEU A 232 8.53 16.57 -3.12
CA LEU A 232 7.62 15.45 -2.87
C LEU A 232 7.50 14.53 -4.10
N GLU A 233 7.29 15.11 -5.27
CA GLU A 233 7.18 14.37 -6.54
C GLU A 233 8.48 13.63 -6.87
N GLU A 234 9.64 14.26 -6.67
CA GLU A 234 10.96 13.63 -6.86
C GLU A 234 11.14 12.41 -5.95
N ILE A 235 10.79 12.54 -4.66
CA ILE A 235 10.83 11.43 -3.70
C ILE A 235 9.93 10.28 -4.18
N CYS A 236 8.70 10.59 -4.60
CA CYS A 236 7.73 9.59 -5.04
C CYS A 236 8.18 8.87 -6.32
N LEU A 237 8.63 9.58 -7.33
CA LEU A 237 9.11 9.01 -8.59
C LEU A 237 10.38 8.19 -8.39
N LYS A 238 11.32 8.68 -7.59
CA LYS A 238 12.51 7.92 -7.22
C LYS A 238 12.16 6.64 -6.43
N THR A 239 11.13 6.71 -5.58
CA THR A 239 10.62 5.52 -4.87
C THR A 239 10.06 4.50 -5.85
N MET A 240 9.23 4.94 -6.81
CA MET A 240 8.70 4.07 -7.87
C MET A 240 9.83 3.35 -8.62
N ASP A 241 10.86 4.08 -9.05
CA ASP A 241 12.00 3.54 -9.81
C ASP A 241 12.81 2.54 -8.98
N VAL A 242 13.16 2.88 -7.73
CA VAL A 242 13.94 2.04 -6.82
C VAL A 242 13.22 0.73 -6.49
N MET A 243 11.89 0.77 -6.34
CA MET A 243 11.09 -0.44 -6.12
C MET A 243 10.90 -1.27 -7.40
N GLY A 244 11.14 -0.68 -8.57
CA GLY A 244 10.88 -1.31 -9.87
C GLY A 244 9.40 -1.31 -10.24
N CYS A 245 8.62 -0.41 -9.64
CA CYS A 245 7.18 -0.31 -9.89
C CYS A 245 6.88 0.30 -11.25
N ARG A 246 5.71 -0.03 -11.80
CA ARG A 246 5.22 0.49 -13.08
C ARG A 246 3.70 0.68 -13.07
N GLY A 247 3.22 1.44 -14.06
CA GLY A 247 1.80 1.66 -14.29
C GLY A 247 1.18 2.56 -13.25
N TRP A 248 0.49 1.98 -12.30
CA TRP A 248 -0.23 2.69 -11.26
C TRP A 248 0.14 2.15 -9.89
N LEU A 249 0.32 3.04 -8.94
CA LEU A 249 0.67 2.75 -7.55
C LEU A 249 0.38 3.96 -6.68
N ARG A 250 0.50 3.80 -5.38
CA ARG A 250 0.38 4.88 -4.40
C ARG A 250 1.57 4.86 -3.45
N VAL A 251 2.20 6.01 -3.28
CA VAL A 251 3.23 6.19 -2.26
C VAL A 251 2.59 6.89 -1.07
N ASP A 252 2.64 6.25 0.09
CA ASP A 252 2.15 6.81 1.35
C ASP A 252 3.33 7.39 2.13
N LEU A 253 3.17 8.62 2.62
CA LEU A 253 4.24 9.39 3.24
C LEU A 253 3.77 10.01 4.56
N LEU A 254 4.76 10.30 5.40
CA LEU A 254 4.59 11.17 6.57
C LEU A 254 5.34 12.48 6.33
N GLN A 255 4.78 13.58 6.82
CA GLN A 255 5.46 14.88 6.88
C GLN A 255 5.70 15.26 8.32
N ASP A 256 6.92 15.69 8.66
CA ASP A 256 7.23 16.21 9.98
C ASP A 256 6.90 17.71 10.12
N LYS A 257 7.05 18.26 11.32
CA LYS A 257 6.82 19.68 11.63
C LYS A 257 7.78 20.64 10.93
N ASN A 258 8.88 20.13 10.39
CA ASN A 258 9.86 20.90 9.62
C ASN A 258 9.62 20.81 8.11
N ASN A 259 8.48 20.23 7.70
CA ASN A 259 8.10 19.96 6.31
C ASN A 259 9.06 19.01 5.56
N ASN A 260 9.70 18.07 6.26
CA ASN A 260 10.42 16.97 5.63
C ASN A 260 9.47 15.82 5.35
N PHE A 261 9.67 15.11 4.23
CA PHE A 261 8.87 13.98 3.81
C PHE A 261 9.58 12.66 4.08
N TYR A 262 8.83 11.65 4.51
CA TYR A 262 9.33 10.31 4.79
C TYR A 262 8.40 9.28 4.13
N VAL A 263 8.92 8.43 3.26
CA VAL A 263 8.13 7.34 2.64
C VAL A 263 7.79 6.31 3.72
N LEU A 264 6.50 6.10 3.93
CA LEU A 264 5.96 5.12 4.86
C LEU A 264 5.88 3.73 4.23
N GLU A 265 5.15 3.65 3.12
CA GLU A 265 4.94 2.42 2.36
C GLU A 265 4.58 2.72 0.89
N VAL A 266 4.63 1.67 0.06
CA VAL A 266 4.22 1.71 -1.34
C VAL A 266 3.14 0.67 -1.57
N ASN A 267 1.99 1.10 -2.09
CA ASN A 267 0.87 0.24 -2.41
C ASN A 267 0.80 0.03 -3.92
N THR A 268 0.98 -1.21 -4.37
CA THR A 268 1.04 -1.57 -5.80
C THR A 268 -0.30 -1.90 -6.42
N VAL A 269 -1.35 -2.09 -5.60
CA VAL A 269 -2.73 -2.28 -6.05
C VAL A 269 -3.67 -1.39 -5.21
N PRO A 270 -3.62 -0.06 -5.41
CA PRO A 270 -4.47 0.86 -4.66
C PRO A 270 -5.96 0.57 -4.82
N GLY A 271 -6.75 0.87 -3.80
CA GLY A 271 -8.21 0.77 -3.86
C GLY A 271 -8.80 1.60 -5.00
N MET A 272 -9.79 1.04 -5.67
CA MET A 272 -10.44 1.60 -6.86
C MET A 272 -11.95 1.76 -6.69
N THR A 273 -12.45 1.84 -5.46
CA THR A 273 -13.84 2.26 -5.23
C THR A 273 -13.99 3.75 -5.51
N SER A 274 -15.20 4.23 -5.76
CA SER A 274 -15.50 5.66 -5.97
C SER A 274 -15.05 6.57 -4.80
N HIS A 275 -14.82 5.99 -3.63
CA HIS A 275 -14.38 6.71 -2.42
C HIS A 275 -12.87 6.56 -2.15
N SER A 276 -12.18 5.74 -2.93
CA SER A 276 -10.74 5.49 -2.77
C SER A 276 -9.89 6.70 -3.11
N LEU A 277 -8.73 6.79 -2.47
CA LEU A 277 -7.77 7.89 -2.61
C LEU A 277 -7.28 8.09 -4.05
N PHE A 278 -7.03 6.98 -4.77
CA PHE A 278 -6.52 7.04 -6.13
C PHE A 278 -7.53 7.66 -7.11
N PRO A 279 -8.80 7.18 -7.23
CA PRO A 279 -9.81 7.82 -8.06
C PRO A 279 -10.09 9.28 -7.69
N LYS A 280 -10.14 9.62 -6.39
CA LYS A 280 -10.37 11.00 -5.94
C LYS A 280 -9.26 11.95 -6.40
N SER A 281 -8.00 11.54 -6.29
CA SER A 281 -6.88 12.34 -6.77
C SER A 281 -6.92 12.52 -8.29
N ALA A 282 -7.30 11.48 -9.04
CA ALA A 282 -7.47 11.57 -10.50
C ALA A 282 -8.61 12.53 -10.89
N GLU A 283 -9.75 12.46 -10.18
CA GLU A 283 -10.90 13.33 -10.39
C GLU A 283 -10.57 14.81 -10.18
N SER A 284 -9.72 15.13 -9.19
CA SER A 284 -9.32 16.52 -8.89
C SER A 284 -8.59 17.22 -10.04
N ILE A 285 -8.03 16.47 -10.99
CA ILE A 285 -7.43 16.99 -12.24
C ILE A 285 -8.32 16.82 -13.46
N GLY A 286 -9.60 16.44 -13.26
CA GLY A 286 -10.57 16.26 -14.35
C GLY A 286 -10.47 14.91 -15.06
N LEU A 287 -9.71 13.94 -14.55
CA LEU A 287 -9.64 12.59 -15.10
C LEU A 287 -10.84 11.78 -14.58
N SER A 288 -11.77 11.43 -15.44
CA SER A 288 -12.91 10.62 -15.05
C SER A 288 -12.48 9.20 -14.61
N TYR A 289 -13.34 8.50 -13.88
CA TYR A 289 -13.07 7.11 -13.48
C TYR A 289 -12.83 6.20 -14.70
N ASN A 290 -13.59 6.40 -15.77
CA ASN A 290 -13.42 5.64 -17.02
C ASN A 290 -12.08 5.95 -17.68
N ASP A 291 -11.66 7.22 -17.71
CA ASP A 291 -10.35 7.60 -18.24
C ASP A 291 -9.22 6.99 -17.42
N LEU A 292 -9.34 7.03 -16.09
CA LEU A 292 -8.38 6.42 -15.17
C LEU A 292 -8.22 4.91 -15.44
N VAL A 293 -9.32 4.17 -15.50
CA VAL A 293 -9.30 2.73 -15.79
C VAL A 293 -8.71 2.47 -17.17
N ASN A 294 -9.05 3.29 -18.17
CA ASN A 294 -8.50 3.19 -19.51
C ASN A 294 -7.00 3.48 -19.55
N GLU A 295 -6.51 4.47 -18.82
CA GLU A 295 -5.06 4.72 -18.70
C GLU A 295 -4.32 3.55 -18.04
N ILE A 296 -4.90 2.91 -17.02
CA ILE A 296 -4.29 1.77 -16.34
C ILE A 296 -4.12 0.56 -17.27
N ILE A 297 -5.13 0.21 -18.06
CA ILE A 297 -5.05 -0.93 -18.98
C ILE A 297 -4.15 -0.68 -20.20
N ASN A 298 -3.91 0.58 -20.54
CA ASN A 298 -3.03 0.98 -21.64
C ASN A 298 -1.59 1.27 -21.17
N THR A 299 -1.25 0.98 -19.93
CA THR A 299 0.12 1.08 -19.41
C THR A 299 1.04 0.13 -20.16
N LYS A 300 2.16 0.67 -20.67
CA LYS A 300 3.18 -0.09 -21.40
C LYS A 300 4.23 -0.69 -20.47
#